data_0d05f7dda4cb9df96bfc374bbf145bbc
#
_entry.id   0d05f7dda4cb9df96bfc374bbf145bbc
#
_cell.length_a   1.000
_cell.length_b   1.000
_cell.length_c   1.000
_cell.angle_alpha   90.00
_cell.angle_beta   90.00
_cell.angle_gamma   90.00
#
_symmetry.space_group_name_H-M   'P 1'
#
loop_
_entity.id
_entity.type
_entity.pdbx_description
1 polymer ?
#
loop_
_entity_poly.entity_id
_entity_poly.type
_entity_poly.pdbx_seq_one_letter_code
_entity_poly.pdbx_strand_id
1 'polypeptide(L)'
;YWGSRDSARTPVQWSDAPNAGFTTGTPWFAVNENYPKINVAAQEDDPDSLLNFYREALRLRHELPVVRYGTLRQYYPLSNKLFVYERRAKRERLLVICSYSVNPVKFKAPRGYDLRKGRLLLKSHTDYIENNGFVTQPYETRVYLFRSEPKAE
;
A
#
# COMPACT_ATOMS: atom_id res chain seq x y z
N TYR A 1 19.85 20.55 8.77
CA TYR A 1 20.20 19.41 7.87
C TYR A 1 19.18 19.19 6.73
N TRP A 2 18.52 20.25 6.29
CA TRP A 2 17.63 20.21 5.13
C TRP A 2 18.50 20.12 3.86
N GLY A 3 18.52 18.96 3.19
CA GLY A 3 19.26 18.71 1.95
C GLY A 3 20.40 17.70 2.03
N SER A 4 20.67 17.12 3.21
CA SER A 4 21.67 16.06 3.36
C SER A 4 21.09 14.68 3.01
N ARG A 5 21.90 13.84 2.36
CA ARG A 5 21.60 12.42 2.11
C ARG A 5 21.55 11.59 3.41
N ASP A 6 22.02 12.13 4.51
CA ASP A 6 22.25 11.40 5.76
C ASP A 6 20.95 11.04 6.48
N SER A 7 19.87 11.83 6.29
CA SER A 7 18.55 11.50 6.82
C SER A 7 17.97 10.16 6.28
N ALA A 8 18.39 9.74 5.08
CA ALA A 8 18.00 8.46 4.47
C ALA A 8 18.99 7.32 4.76
N ARG A 9 20.02 7.55 5.60
CA ARG A 9 21.13 6.63 5.86
C ARG A 9 21.32 6.32 7.34
N THR A 10 20.35 6.69 8.17
CA THR A 10 20.34 6.37 9.59
C THR A 10 20.29 4.86 9.82
N PRO A 11 20.86 4.37 10.93
CA PRO A 11 20.76 2.95 11.30
C PRO A 11 19.32 2.45 11.31
N VAL A 12 19.12 1.20 10.87
CA VAL A 12 17.80 0.57 10.95
C VAL A 12 17.43 0.34 12.42
N GLN A 13 16.22 0.72 12.77
CA GLN A 13 15.69 0.59 14.11
C GLN A 13 15.08 -0.82 14.30
N TRP A 14 15.88 -1.76 14.77
CA TRP A 14 15.45 -3.15 14.95
C TRP A 14 14.57 -3.35 16.18
N SER A 15 14.92 -2.66 17.29
CA SER A 15 14.20 -2.78 18.57
C SER A 15 14.36 -1.51 19.41
N ASP A 16 13.80 -1.53 20.61
CA ASP A 16 13.97 -0.50 21.65
C ASP A 16 15.27 -0.63 22.46
N ALA A 17 16.11 -1.63 22.13
CA ALA A 17 17.40 -1.84 22.78
C ALA A 17 18.40 -0.70 22.47
N PRO A 18 19.48 -0.53 23.25
CA PRO A 18 20.52 0.47 22.99
C PRO A 18 20.97 0.48 21.53
N ASN A 19 21.18 1.66 20.98
CA ASN A 19 21.46 1.86 19.55
C ASN A 19 20.39 1.24 18.62
N ALA A 20 19.15 1.15 19.05
CA ALA A 20 18.04 0.53 18.33
C ALA A 20 18.29 -0.95 17.97
N GLY A 21 19.12 -1.68 18.71
CA GLY A 21 19.55 -3.03 18.37
C GLY A 21 20.40 -3.15 17.11
N PHE A 22 20.87 -2.02 16.55
CA PHE A 22 21.63 -2.00 15.29
C PHE A 22 23.09 -2.41 15.51
N THR A 23 23.73 -1.95 16.58
CA THR A 23 25.13 -2.22 16.89
C THR A 23 25.41 -2.15 18.37
N THR A 24 26.41 -2.89 18.84
CA THR A 24 26.98 -2.79 20.19
C THR A 24 28.06 -1.72 20.32
N GLY A 25 28.57 -1.20 19.19
CA GLY A 25 29.55 -0.12 19.13
C GLY A 25 28.88 1.26 18.96
N THR A 26 29.70 2.27 18.69
CA THR A 26 29.21 3.62 18.35
C THR A 26 28.80 3.68 16.87
N PRO A 27 27.54 3.93 16.54
CA PRO A 27 27.11 4.03 15.15
C PRO A 27 27.69 5.29 14.49
N TRP A 28 28.06 5.20 13.21
CA TRP A 28 28.59 6.34 12.47
C TRP A 28 27.59 7.49 12.36
N PHE A 29 26.34 7.17 11.99
CA PHE A 29 25.23 8.12 12.07
C PHE A 29 24.45 7.88 13.36
N ALA A 30 23.98 8.98 13.96
CA ALA A 30 23.12 8.88 15.13
C ALA A 30 21.85 8.08 14.79
N VAL A 31 21.44 7.22 15.71
CA VAL A 31 20.13 6.56 15.65
C VAL A 31 19.05 7.61 15.83
N ASN A 32 17.95 7.49 15.10
CA ASN A 32 16.81 8.39 15.28
C ASN A 32 16.23 8.21 16.70
N GLU A 33 16.00 9.31 17.41
CA GLU A 33 15.55 9.32 18.81
C GLU A 33 14.18 8.65 19.06
N ASN A 34 13.40 8.42 17.98
CA ASN A 34 12.09 7.79 18.09
C ASN A 34 12.14 6.24 18.13
N TYR A 35 13.33 5.62 18.06
CA TYR A 35 13.50 4.17 18.00
C TYR A 35 12.85 3.40 19.16
N PRO A 36 12.70 3.92 20.38
CA PRO A 36 12.01 3.19 21.44
C PRO A 36 10.52 2.96 21.14
N LYS A 37 9.93 3.75 20.25
CA LYS A 37 8.51 3.64 19.86
C LYS A 37 8.32 3.12 18.43
N ILE A 38 9.23 3.46 17.52
CA ILE A 38 9.14 3.11 16.10
C ILE A 38 10.32 2.23 15.76
N ASN A 39 10.10 0.93 15.71
CA ASN A 39 11.12 -0.07 15.39
C ASN A 39 10.48 -1.32 14.79
N VAL A 40 11.31 -2.20 14.23
CA VAL A 40 10.86 -3.45 13.59
C VAL A 40 10.14 -4.36 14.57
N ALA A 41 10.70 -4.58 15.77
CA ALA A 41 10.12 -5.47 16.77
C ALA A 41 8.70 -5.04 17.18
N ALA A 42 8.46 -3.74 17.35
CA ALA A 42 7.12 -3.22 17.67
C ALA A 42 6.10 -3.39 16.53
N GLN A 43 6.56 -3.59 15.29
CA GLN A 43 5.71 -3.73 14.11
C GLN A 43 5.44 -5.18 13.71
N GLU A 44 6.24 -6.15 14.18
CA GLU A 44 6.16 -7.54 13.70
C GLU A 44 4.81 -8.19 13.99
N ASP A 45 4.30 -7.99 15.19
CA ASP A 45 3.04 -8.60 15.65
C ASP A 45 1.81 -7.69 15.43
N ASP A 46 2.00 -6.49 14.91
CA ASP A 46 0.92 -5.56 14.56
C ASP A 46 0.50 -5.74 13.10
N PRO A 47 -0.68 -6.34 12.82
CA PRO A 47 -1.15 -6.57 11.46
C PRO A 47 -1.39 -5.29 10.67
N ASP A 48 -1.63 -4.17 11.34
CA ASP A 48 -1.89 -2.87 10.71
C ASP A 48 -0.60 -2.02 10.58
N SER A 49 0.56 -2.57 10.95
CA SER A 49 1.84 -1.89 10.85
C SER A 49 2.28 -1.68 9.40
N LEU A 50 3.12 -0.67 9.19
CA LEU A 50 3.74 -0.40 7.89
C LEU A 50 4.59 -1.58 7.41
N LEU A 51 5.30 -2.25 8.32
CA LEU A 51 6.10 -3.44 8.01
C LEU A 51 5.22 -4.55 7.42
N ASN A 52 4.11 -4.87 8.07
CA ASN A 52 3.22 -5.94 7.60
C ASN A 52 2.44 -5.54 6.36
N PHE A 53 2.11 -4.26 6.18
CA PHE A 53 1.58 -3.75 4.92
C PHE A 53 2.55 -3.99 3.75
N TYR A 54 3.85 -3.69 3.92
CA TYR A 54 4.86 -3.95 2.90
C TYR A 54 5.09 -5.43 2.64
N ARG A 55 5.11 -6.26 3.69
CA ARG A 55 5.21 -7.73 3.56
C ARG A 55 4.08 -8.26 2.69
N GLU A 56 2.85 -7.83 2.94
CA GLU A 56 1.68 -8.24 2.16
C GLU A 56 1.75 -7.74 0.71
N ALA A 57 2.15 -6.49 0.48
CA ALA A 57 2.33 -5.94 -0.87
C ALA A 57 3.37 -6.75 -1.68
N LEU A 58 4.48 -7.13 -1.05
CA LEU A 58 5.51 -7.97 -1.68
C LEU A 58 5.01 -9.39 -1.93
N ARG A 59 4.28 -9.99 -0.99
CA ARG A 59 3.65 -11.30 -1.16
C ARG A 59 2.71 -11.30 -2.37
N LEU A 60 1.83 -10.30 -2.47
CA LEU A 60 0.92 -10.15 -3.61
C LEU A 60 1.67 -9.99 -4.94
N ARG A 61 2.79 -9.26 -4.93
CA ARG A 61 3.65 -9.13 -6.11
C ARG A 61 4.26 -10.48 -6.54
N HIS A 62 4.62 -11.33 -5.58
CA HIS A 62 5.15 -12.66 -5.87
C HIS A 62 4.08 -13.62 -6.39
N GLU A 63 2.92 -13.65 -5.76
CA GLU A 63 1.89 -14.64 -6.02
C GLU A 63 1.00 -14.32 -7.23
N LEU A 64 0.79 -13.02 -7.52
CA LEU A 64 -0.14 -12.59 -8.55
C LEU A 64 0.56 -12.18 -9.85
N PRO A 65 0.52 -13.00 -10.92
CA PRO A 65 1.08 -12.63 -12.22
C PRO A 65 0.53 -11.32 -12.77
N VAL A 66 -0.72 -10.99 -12.48
CA VAL A 66 -1.35 -9.73 -12.92
C VAL A 66 -0.63 -8.51 -12.35
N VAL A 67 -0.03 -8.60 -11.16
CA VAL A 67 0.77 -7.51 -10.57
C VAL A 67 2.08 -7.30 -11.32
N ARG A 68 2.73 -8.39 -11.79
CA ARG A 68 4.03 -8.32 -12.46
C ARG A 68 3.92 -8.05 -13.96
N TYR A 69 3.00 -8.75 -14.62
CA TYR A 69 2.95 -8.85 -16.09
C TYR A 69 1.69 -8.24 -16.71
N GLY A 70 0.73 -7.79 -15.88
CA GLY A 70 -0.50 -7.18 -16.38
C GLY A 70 -0.23 -5.91 -17.19
N THR A 71 -1.00 -5.69 -18.25
CA THR A 71 -1.04 -4.39 -18.93
C THR A 71 -1.62 -3.33 -18.01
N LEU A 72 -1.18 -2.08 -18.16
CA LEU A 72 -1.65 -0.97 -17.34
C LEU A 72 -2.62 -0.10 -18.11
N ARG A 73 -3.74 0.27 -17.46
CA ARG A 73 -4.68 1.28 -17.94
C ARG A 73 -5.03 2.23 -16.80
N GLN A 74 -4.79 3.51 -17.00
CA GLN A 74 -5.16 4.54 -16.03
C GLN A 74 -6.62 4.99 -16.22
N TYR A 75 -7.28 5.27 -15.11
CA TYR A 75 -8.58 5.92 -15.03
C TYR A 75 -8.41 7.30 -14.39
N TYR A 76 -9.34 8.22 -14.69
CA TYR A 76 -9.30 9.60 -14.15
C TYR A 76 -7.97 10.32 -14.38
N PRO A 77 -7.43 10.36 -15.61
CA PRO A 77 -6.07 10.89 -15.86
C PRO A 77 -5.94 12.39 -15.55
N LEU A 78 -7.05 13.12 -15.44
CA LEU A 78 -7.06 14.54 -15.10
C LEU A 78 -7.28 14.80 -13.59
N SER A 79 -7.41 13.76 -12.78
CA SER A 79 -7.54 13.93 -11.33
C SER A 79 -6.19 14.24 -10.71
N ASN A 80 -6.13 15.33 -9.95
CA ASN A 80 -4.97 15.67 -9.11
C ASN A 80 -5.10 15.13 -7.67
N LYS A 81 -6.18 14.41 -7.37
CA LYS A 81 -6.47 13.86 -6.04
C LYS A 81 -6.41 12.34 -5.99
N LEU A 82 -6.71 11.67 -7.11
CA LEU A 82 -6.79 10.22 -7.18
C LEU A 82 -5.89 9.70 -8.29
N PHE A 83 -5.13 8.68 -7.99
CA PHE A 83 -4.45 7.84 -8.98
C PHE A 83 -5.11 6.48 -9.00
N VAL A 84 -5.85 6.21 -10.08
CA VAL A 84 -6.61 4.97 -10.24
C VAL A 84 -6.15 4.27 -11.50
N TYR A 85 -5.78 3.01 -11.37
CA TYR A 85 -5.36 2.23 -12.52
C TYR A 85 -5.78 0.76 -12.43
N GLU A 86 -5.93 0.15 -13.60
CA GLU A 86 -6.12 -1.29 -13.78
C GLU A 86 -4.80 -1.92 -14.19
N ARG A 87 -4.51 -3.10 -13.64
CA ARG A 87 -3.62 -4.07 -14.26
C ARG A 87 -4.44 -5.24 -14.77
N ARG A 88 -4.15 -5.74 -15.97
CA ARG A 88 -4.91 -6.82 -16.58
C ARG A 88 -4.01 -7.90 -17.15
N ALA A 89 -4.25 -9.15 -16.75
CA ALA A 89 -3.57 -10.32 -17.27
C ALA A 89 -4.54 -11.49 -17.36
N LYS A 90 -4.64 -12.08 -18.53
CA LYS A 90 -5.55 -13.22 -18.79
C LYS A 90 -6.97 -12.94 -18.28
N ARG A 91 -7.41 -13.67 -17.24
CA ARG A 91 -8.74 -13.57 -16.61
C ARG A 91 -8.76 -12.70 -15.35
N GLU A 92 -7.63 -12.12 -14.98
CA GLU A 92 -7.49 -11.31 -13.78
C GLU A 92 -7.41 -9.82 -14.12
N ARG A 93 -8.12 -9.02 -13.33
CA ARG A 93 -8.02 -7.56 -13.35
C ARG A 93 -7.76 -7.09 -11.93
N LEU A 94 -6.73 -6.31 -11.75
CA LEU A 94 -6.40 -5.66 -10.50
C LEU A 94 -6.77 -4.18 -10.63
N LEU A 95 -7.65 -3.68 -9.77
CA LEU A 95 -7.97 -2.26 -9.68
C LEU A 95 -7.27 -1.68 -8.46
N VAL A 96 -6.42 -0.70 -8.68
CA VAL A 96 -5.70 0.03 -7.64
C VAL A 96 -6.24 1.44 -7.56
N ILE A 97 -6.55 1.88 -6.34
CA ILE A 97 -7.12 3.19 -6.04
C ILE A 97 -6.23 3.82 -4.98
N CYS A 98 -5.57 4.93 -5.31
CA CYS A 98 -4.73 5.68 -4.39
C CYS A 98 -5.23 7.12 -4.30
N SER A 99 -5.44 7.61 -3.08
CA SER A 99 -5.69 9.03 -2.80
C SER A 99 -4.39 9.74 -2.48
N TYR A 100 -4.15 10.86 -3.16
CA TYR A 100 -3.06 11.82 -2.83
C TYR A 100 -3.60 13.06 -2.13
N SER A 101 -4.88 13.05 -1.79
CA SER A 101 -5.53 14.19 -1.15
C SER A 101 -5.34 14.15 0.37
N VAL A 102 -5.10 15.31 0.95
CA VAL A 102 -5.14 15.54 2.40
C VAL A 102 -6.56 15.56 2.95
N ASN A 103 -7.57 15.62 2.06
CA ASN A 103 -8.99 15.63 2.41
C ASN A 103 -9.69 14.40 1.83
N PRO A 104 -10.79 13.94 2.44
CA PRO A 104 -11.62 12.90 1.88
C PRO A 104 -12.09 13.21 0.46
N VAL A 105 -12.08 12.22 -0.44
CA VAL A 105 -12.48 12.36 -1.84
C VAL A 105 -13.52 11.31 -2.20
N LYS A 106 -14.64 11.74 -2.80
CA LYS A 106 -15.61 10.79 -3.34
C LYS A 106 -15.00 10.04 -4.52
N PHE A 107 -14.95 8.74 -4.41
CA PHE A 107 -14.56 7.82 -5.47
C PHE A 107 -15.77 7.03 -5.95
N LYS A 108 -15.91 6.88 -7.25
CA LYS A 108 -16.87 5.99 -7.90
C LYS A 108 -16.12 5.01 -8.78
N ALA A 109 -16.48 3.75 -8.74
CA ALA A 109 -15.81 2.74 -9.56
C ALA A 109 -15.94 3.06 -11.06
N PRO A 110 -14.87 2.85 -11.85
CA PRO A 110 -14.94 3.01 -13.31
C PRO A 110 -15.98 2.06 -13.92
N ARG A 111 -16.51 2.43 -15.11
CA ARG A 111 -17.45 1.58 -15.84
C ARG A 111 -16.87 0.17 -16.04
N GLY A 112 -17.66 -0.85 -15.72
CA GLY A 112 -17.23 -2.25 -15.81
C GLY A 112 -16.62 -2.81 -14.52
N TYR A 113 -16.67 -2.06 -13.42
CA TYR A 113 -16.31 -2.52 -12.09
C TYR A 113 -17.51 -2.44 -11.14
N ASP A 114 -17.69 -3.51 -10.36
CA ASP A 114 -18.54 -3.53 -9.17
C ASP A 114 -17.63 -3.93 -7.99
N LEU A 115 -17.32 -3.00 -7.11
CA LEU A 115 -16.38 -3.22 -6.01
C LEU A 115 -16.83 -4.34 -5.06
N ARG A 116 -18.14 -4.56 -4.94
CA ARG A 116 -18.71 -5.64 -4.12
C ARG A 116 -18.37 -7.04 -4.66
N LYS A 117 -18.06 -7.16 -5.96
CA LYS A 117 -17.63 -8.40 -6.63
C LYS A 117 -16.12 -8.56 -6.65
N GLY A 118 -15.38 -7.53 -6.25
CA GLY A 118 -13.93 -7.56 -6.16
C GLY A 118 -13.48 -8.12 -4.81
N ARG A 119 -12.47 -8.99 -4.82
CA ARG A 119 -11.77 -9.38 -3.59
C ARG A 119 -10.82 -8.25 -3.20
N LEU A 120 -11.04 -7.62 -2.06
CA LEU A 120 -10.10 -6.66 -1.48
C LEU A 120 -8.83 -7.42 -1.05
N LEU A 121 -7.69 -7.00 -1.57
CA LEU A 121 -6.38 -7.63 -1.30
C LEU A 121 -5.55 -6.82 -0.33
N LEU A 122 -5.57 -5.50 -0.47
CA LEU A 122 -4.75 -4.59 0.32
C LEU A 122 -5.52 -3.30 0.57
N LYS A 123 -5.40 -2.78 1.77
CA LYS A 123 -6.00 -1.51 2.19
C LYS A 123 -5.10 -0.83 3.23
N SER A 124 -5.11 0.48 3.27
CA SER A 124 -4.42 1.27 4.29
C SER A 124 -5.34 1.85 5.36
N HIS A 125 -6.67 1.71 5.20
CA HIS A 125 -7.70 2.23 6.11
C HIS A 125 -8.86 1.25 6.21
N THR A 126 -9.79 1.52 7.13
CA THR A 126 -11.01 0.72 7.36
C THR A 126 -11.92 0.68 6.13
N ASP A 127 -12.62 -0.45 5.96
CA ASP A 127 -13.51 -0.65 4.82
C ASP A 127 -14.83 0.08 4.95
N TYR A 128 -15.19 0.79 3.89
CA TYR A 128 -16.54 1.31 3.69
C TYR A 128 -16.80 1.44 2.19
N ILE A 129 -17.88 0.79 1.71
CA ILE A 129 -18.30 0.85 0.30
C ILE A 129 -19.77 1.27 0.26
N GLU A 130 -20.06 2.32 -0.50
CA GLU A 130 -21.40 2.82 -0.73
C GLU A 130 -21.67 2.95 -2.24
N ASN A 131 -22.80 2.37 -2.71
CA ASN A 131 -23.24 2.53 -4.10
C ASN A 131 -22.16 2.35 -5.18
N ASN A 132 -21.35 1.29 -5.07
CA ASN A 132 -20.21 1.00 -5.94
C ASN A 132 -19.13 2.12 -5.94
N GLY A 133 -18.92 2.71 -4.78
CA GLY A 133 -17.91 3.73 -4.51
C GLY A 133 -17.72 3.90 -3.03
N PHE A 134 -16.91 4.84 -2.64
CA PHE A 134 -16.65 5.21 -1.24
C PHE A 134 -16.06 6.62 -1.14
N VAL A 135 -15.99 7.13 0.06
CA VAL A 135 -15.25 8.36 0.35
C VAL A 135 -13.86 7.93 0.85
N THR A 136 -12.82 8.28 0.12
CA THR A 136 -11.45 7.96 0.55
C THR A 136 -11.09 8.74 1.80
N GLN A 137 -10.32 8.12 2.67
CA GLN A 137 -9.58 8.84 3.69
C GLN A 137 -8.35 9.54 3.08
N PRO A 138 -7.74 10.51 3.77
CA PRO A 138 -6.48 11.09 3.33
C PRO A 138 -5.42 10.01 3.07
N TYR A 139 -4.79 10.06 1.89
CA TYR A 139 -3.73 9.13 1.47
C TYR A 139 -4.12 7.65 1.46
N GLU A 140 -5.41 7.35 1.39
CA GLU A 140 -5.90 5.98 1.37
C GLU A 140 -5.53 5.24 0.09
N THR A 141 -5.15 3.97 0.24
CA THR A 141 -4.93 3.03 -0.86
C THR A 141 -5.78 1.79 -0.68
N ARG A 142 -6.42 1.34 -1.79
CA ARG A 142 -7.11 0.05 -1.87
C ARG A 142 -6.75 -0.69 -3.15
N VAL A 143 -6.64 -2.01 -3.03
CA VAL A 143 -6.34 -2.90 -4.15
C VAL A 143 -7.37 -4.01 -4.22
N TYR A 144 -8.10 -4.09 -5.33
CA TYR A 144 -9.14 -5.09 -5.57
C TYR A 144 -8.73 -6.03 -6.70
N LEU A 145 -8.93 -7.33 -6.49
CA LEU A 145 -8.78 -8.36 -7.52
C LEU A 145 -10.16 -8.81 -8.03
N PHE A 146 -10.32 -8.80 -9.35
CA PHE A 146 -11.49 -9.31 -10.06
C PHE A 146 -11.05 -10.49 -10.93
N ARG A 147 -11.81 -11.59 -10.87
CA ARG A 147 -11.62 -12.75 -11.74
C ARG A 147 -12.84 -12.94 -12.61
N SER A 148 -12.66 -13.12 -13.92
CA SER A 148 -13.73 -13.54 -14.80
C SER A 148 -13.88 -15.07 -14.72
N GLU A 149 -15.12 -15.56 -14.61
CA GLU A 149 -15.40 -16.99 -14.70
C GLU A 149 -14.90 -17.55 -16.04
N PRO A 150 -14.51 -18.84 -16.09
CA PRO A 150 -14.30 -19.53 -17.35
C PRO A 150 -15.61 -19.44 -18.14
N LYS A 151 -15.52 -19.08 -19.43
CA LYS A 151 -16.67 -19.31 -20.31
C LYS A 151 -16.88 -20.84 -20.27
N ALA A 152 -18.10 -21.26 -19.92
CA ALA A 152 -18.53 -22.62 -20.18
C ALA A 152 -18.36 -22.86 -21.70
N GLU A 153 -17.59 -23.88 -22.07
CA GLU A 153 -17.50 -24.36 -23.44
C GLU A 153 -18.79 -25.05 -23.85
#